data_6095ccc15c01da09ab17b8dbcde6b41a
#
_entry.id   6095ccc15c01da09ab17b8dbcde6b41a
#
_cell.length_a   1.000
_cell.length_b   1.000
_cell.length_c   1.000
_cell.angle_alpha   90.00
_cell.angle_beta   90.00
_cell.angle_gamma   90.00
#
_symmetry.space_group_name_H-M   'P 1'
#
loop_
_entity.id
_entity.type
_entity.pdbx_description
1 polymer ?
#
loop_
_entity_poly.entity_id
_entity_poly.type
_entity_poly.pdbx_seq_one_letter_code
_entity_poly.pdbx_strand_id
1 'polypeptide(L)'
;MLGDLIRAQRQMANLSLRQLSTLAKVSNPYLSQVERGMHAPSVRVLRAIAEALDVSAESLLVQAGLISTVSGAGGDGATAAAIVADARLTPPQRRALLDVYRSYVEPDPDDVRPTRRPTA
;
A
#
# COMPACT_ATOMS: atom_id res chain seq x y z
N MET A 1 -6.72 3.26 -13.70
CA MET A 1 -7.13 2.65 -12.45
C MET A 1 -6.04 1.73 -11.96
N LEU A 2 -6.38 0.66 -11.30
CA LEU A 2 -5.36 -0.22 -10.75
C LEU A 2 -4.44 -0.79 -11.83
N GLY A 3 -5.01 -1.22 -12.94
CA GLY A 3 -4.20 -1.79 -14.02
C GLY A 3 -3.21 -0.78 -14.57
N ASP A 4 -3.65 0.45 -14.75
CA ASP A 4 -2.75 1.50 -15.23
C ASP A 4 -1.63 1.78 -14.24
N LEU A 5 -1.95 1.74 -12.97
CA LEU A 5 -0.96 1.97 -11.94
C LEU A 5 0.07 0.84 -11.91
N ILE A 6 -0.39 -0.40 -12.00
CA ILE A 6 0.51 -1.54 -12.04
C ILE A 6 1.46 -1.41 -13.23
N ARG A 7 0.90 -1.04 -14.38
CA ARG A 7 1.70 -0.86 -15.57
C ARG A 7 2.76 0.23 -15.38
N ALA A 8 2.34 1.36 -14.81
CA ALA A 8 3.26 2.46 -14.58
C ALA A 8 4.37 2.06 -13.62
N GLN A 9 4.03 1.37 -12.55
CA GLN A 9 5.02 0.90 -11.59
C GLN A 9 5.98 -0.10 -12.24
N ARG A 10 5.43 -0.97 -13.09
CA ARG A 10 6.26 -1.93 -13.79
C ARG A 10 7.28 -1.22 -14.68
N GLN A 11 6.82 -0.22 -15.40
CA GLN A 11 7.70 0.54 -16.30
C GLN A 11 8.75 1.30 -15.53
N MET A 12 8.37 1.86 -14.39
CA MET A 12 9.33 2.56 -13.53
C MET A 12 10.38 1.62 -12.97
N ALA A 13 10.03 0.38 -12.78
CA ALA A 13 10.96 -0.63 -12.30
C ALA A 13 11.78 -1.25 -13.44
N ASN A 14 11.54 -0.81 -14.67
CA ASN A 14 12.23 -1.34 -15.86
C ASN A 14 11.99 -2.83 -16.05
N LEU A 15 10.79 -3.28 -15.74
CA LEU A 15 10.43 -4.68 -15.94
C LEU A 15 9.54 -4.82 -17.16
N SER A 16 9.80 -5.86 -17.94
CA SER A 16 8.89 -6.20 -19.01
C SER A 16 7.68 -6.90 -18.42
N LEU A 17 6.62 -7.01 -19.22
CA LEU A 17 5.43 -7.74 -18.79
C LEU A 17 5.79 -9.17 -18.41
N ARG A 18 6.63 -9.80 -19.23
CA ARG A 18 7.06 -11.16 -18.99
C ARG A 18 7.85 -11.29 -17.69
N GLN A 19 8.73 -10.32 -17.44
CA GLN A 19 9.51 -10.36 -16.21
C GLN A 19 8.62 -10.25 -14.99
N LEU A 20 7.66 -9.34 -15.02
CA LEU A 20 6.75 -9.20 -13.91
C LEU A 20 5.88 -10.45 -13.75
N SER A 21 5.40 -11.01 -14.85
CA SER A 21 4.59 -12.22 -14.76
C SER A 21 5.38 -13.37 -14.13
N THR A 22 6.64 -13.49 -14.48
CA THR A 22 7.49 -14.52 -13.89
C THR A 22 7.69 -14.29 -12.40
N LEU A 23 7.97 -13.06 -12.02
CA LEU A 23 8.18 -12.73 -10.61
C LEU A 23 6.92 -12.92 -9.78
N ALA A 24 5.78 -12.54 -10.33
CA ALA A 24 4.51 -12.67 -9.62
C ALA A 24 3.89 -14.06 -9.77
N LYS A 25 4.51 -14.91 -10.57
CA LYS A 25 4.05 -16.29 -10.80
C LYS A 25 2.64 -16.33 -11.36
N VAL A 26 2.37 -15.46 -12.31
CA VAL A 26 1.10 -15.46 -13.06
C VAL A 26 1.42 -15.53 -14.53
N SER A 27 0.42 -15.91 -15.32
CA SER A 27 0.65 -16.02 -16.75
C SER A 27 0.76 -14.64 -17.38
N ASN A 28 1.48 -14.58 -18.48
CA ASN A 28 1.64 -13.34 -19.21
C ASN A 28 0.30 -12.80 -19.71
N PRO A 29 -0.56 -13.61 -20.33
CA PRO A 29 -1.86 -13.11 -20.75
C PRO A 29 -2.71 -12.61 -19.60
N TYR A 30 -2.66 -13.28 -18.47
CA TYR A 30 -3.44 -12.85 -17.32
C TYR A 30 -2.96 -11.48 -16.84
N LEU A 31 -1.65 -11.31 -16.70
CA LEU A 31 -1.11 -10.03 -16.25
C LEU A 31 -1.44 -8.92 -17.24
N SER A 32 -1.37 -9.23 -18.54
CA SER A 32 -1.75 -8.28 -19.56
C SER A 32 -3.19 -7.81 -19.37
N GLN A 33 -4.08 -8.75 -19.09
CA GLN A 33 -5.48 -8.42 -18.88
C GLN A 33 -5.68 -7.58 -17.62
N VAL A 34 -4.92 -7.87 -16.57
CA VAL A 34 -4.97 -7.07 -15.35
C VAL A 34 -4.53 -5.64 -15.64
N GLU A 35 -3.45 -5.48 -16.38
CA GLU A 35 -2.96 -4.13 -16.68
C GLU A 35 -3.94 -3.36 -17.55
N ARG A 36 -4.70 -4.05 -18.38
CA ARG A 36 -5.68 -3.38 -19.21
C ARG A 36 -7.04 -3.19 -18.54
N GLY A 37 -7.13 -3.60 -17.29
CA GLY A 37 -8.36 -3.41 -16.55
C GLY A 37 -9.44 -4.42 -16.86
N MET A 38 -9.10 -5.50 -17.54
CA MET A 38 -10.07 -6.51 -17.92
C MET A 38 -10.27 -7.57 -16.85
N HIS A 39 -9.38 -7.61 -15.89
CA HIS A 39 -9.45 -8.54 -14.77
C HIS A 39 -9.01 -7.82 -13.51
N ALA A 40 -9.74 -7.99 -12.44
CA ALA A 40 -9.29 -7.54 -11.14
C ALA A 40 -8.48 -8.66 -10.50
N PRO A 41 -7.27 -8.39 -10.06
CA PRO A 41 -6.48 -9.45 -9.44
C PRO A 41 -7.03 -9.80 -8.08
N SER A 42 -6.88 -11.06 -7.70
CA SER A 42 -7.20 -11.46 -6.33
C SER A 42 -6.21 -10.81 -5.37
N VAL A 43 -6.54 -10.84 -4.08
CA VAL A 43 -5.64 -10.28 -3.08
C VAL A 43 -4.29 -10.96 -3.13
N ARG A 44 -4.29 -12.27 -3.30
CA ARG A 44 -3.03 -13.03 -3.36
C ARG A 44 -2.19 -12.60 -4.56
N VAL A 45 -2.82 -12.46 -5.71
CA VAL A 45 -2.12 -12.06 -6.91
C VAL A 45 -1.62 -10.63 -6.78
N LEU A 46 -2.46 -9.75 -6.23
CA LEU A 46 -2.06 -8.36 -6.05
C LEU A 46 -0.84 -8.25 -5.13
N ARG A 47 -0.82 -9.04 -4.06
CA ARG A 47 0.34 -9.06 -3.19
C ARG A 47 1.59 -9.54 -3.90
N ALA A 48 1.44 -10.56 -4.75
CA ALA A 48 2.59 -11.06 -5.50
C ALA A 48 3.11 -10.01 -6.47
N ILE A 49 2.21 -9.29 -7.13
CA ILE A 49 2.61 -8.21 -8.03
C ILE A 49 3.31 -7.11 -7.25
N ALA A 50 2.73 -6.73 -6.13
CA ALA A 50 3.30 -5.66 -5.31
C ALA A 50 4.69 -6.02 -4.81
N GLU A 51 4.86 -7.26 -4.37
CA GLU A 51 6.16 -7.75 -3.94
C GLU A 51 7.18 -7.67 -5.07
N ALA A 52 6.77 -8.09 -6.26
CA ALA A 52 7.66 -8.05 -7.40
C ALA A 52 8.04 -6.63 -7.77
N LEU A 53 7.16 -5.68 -7.52
CA LEU A 53 7.41 -4.27 -7.79
C LEU A 53 8.06 -3.56 -6.61
N ASP A 54 8.24 -4.26 -5.51
CA ASP A 54 8.83 -3.71 -4.29
C ASP A 54 8.00 -2.58 -3.70
N VAL A 55 6.69 -2.74 -3.75
CA VAL A 55 5.75 -1.80 -3.13
C VAL A 55 4.75 -2.61 -2.32
N SER A 56 3.98 -1.94 -1.48
CA SER A 56 2.95 -2.64 -0.71
C SER A 56 1.67 -2.75 -1.53
N ALA A 57 0.94 -3.83 -1.33
CA ALA A 57 -0.35 -4.00 -1.98
C ALA A 57 -1.32 -2.90 -1.56
N GLU A 58 -1.27 -2.50 -0.30
CA GLU A 58 -2.11 -1.41 0.18
C GLU A 58 -1.82 -0.11 -0.55
N SER A 59 -0.54 0.16 -0.76
CA SER A 59 -0.13 1.36 -1.48
C SER A 59 -0.74 1.39 -2.87
N LEU A 60 -0.70 0.27 -3.57
CA LEU A 60 -1.30 0.20 -4.89
C LEU A 60 -2.80 0.47 -4.85
N LEU A 61 -3.48 -0.13 -3.89
CA LEU A 61 -4.92 0.04 -3.78
C LEU A 61 -5.30 1.47 -3.42
N VAL A 62 -4.56 2.08 -2.53
CA VAL A 62 -4.81 3.47 -2.15
C VAL A 62 -4.59 4.39 -3.33
N GLN A 63 -3.50 4.21 -4.05
CA GLN A 63 -3.21 5.06 -5.20
C GLN A 63 -4.22 4.89 -6.32
N ALA A 64 -4.77 3.70 -6.45
CA ALA A 64 -5.80 3.43 -7.44
C ALA A 64 -7.18 3.90 -7.02
N GLY A 65 -7.31 4.37 -5.79
CA GLY A 65 -8.60 4.83 -5.30
C GLY A 65 -9.55 3.71 -4.92
N LEU A 66 -9.07 2.49 -4.83
CA LEU A 66 -9.95 1.36 -4.52
C LEU A 66 -10.17 1.17 -3.03
N ILE A 67 -9.23 1.60 -2.23
CA ILE A 67 -9.43 1.68 -0.79
C ILE A 67 -8.89 3.02 -0.33
N SER A 68 -9.35 3.42 0.83
CA SER A 68 -8.92 4.69 1.39
C SER A 68 -8.32 4.42 2.76
N THR A 69 -7.21 5.04 3.05
CA THR A 69 -6.62 4.92 4.34
C THR A 69 -7.47 5.54 5.42
N VAL A 70 -8.46 6.34 5.00
CA VAL A 70 -9.37 6.93 5.98
C VAL A 70 -10.60 6.11 6.19
N SER A 71 -10.86 5.17 5.31
CA SER A 71 -12.19 4.63 5.24
C SER A 71 -12.58 3.81 6.42
N GLY A 72 -11.79 3.00 6.87
CA GLY A 72 -12.25 2.07 7.83
C GLY A 72 -12.18 2.56 9.21
N ALA A 73 -11.64 3.66 9.41
CA ALA A 73 -11.25 3.96 10.74
C ALA A 73 -11.97 5.12 11.33
N GLY A 74 -12.99 5.54 10.76
CA GLY A 74 -13.70 6.64 11.36
C GLY A 74 -12.78 7.80 11.61
N GLY A 75 -11.90 8.07 10.71
CA GLY A 75 -11.00 9.17 10.86
C GLY A 75 -9.59 8.77 11.23
N ASP A 76 -9.41 7.56 11.71
CA ASP A 76 -8.08 7.15 12.09
C ASP A 76 -7.12 7.17 10.94
N GLY A 77 -7.56 6.83 9.76
CA GLY A 77 -6.66 6.83 8.62
C GLY A 77 -6.37 8.19 8.05
N ALA A 78 -7.11 9.20 8.47
CA ALA A 78 -6.97 10.53 7.86
C ALA A 78 -5.60 11.12 8.16
N THR A 79 -5.12 11.01 9.37
CA THR A 79 -3.83 11.57 9.73
C THR A 79 -2.71 10.82 9.03
N ALA A 80 -2.77 9.49 9.05
CA ALA A 80 -1.76 8.70 8.37
C ALA A 80 -1.73 9.01 6.89
N ALA A 81 -2.90 9.12 6.26
CA ALA A 81 -2.98 9.44 4.84
C ALA A 81 -2.37 10.80 4.55
N ALA A 82 -2.63 11.76 5.40
CA ALA A 82 -2.08 13.10 5.22
C ALA A 82 -0.56 13.08 5.31
N ILE A 83 -0.01 12.32 6.23
CA ILE A 83 1.43 12.20 6.36
C ILE A 83 2.03 11.58 5.09
N VAL A 84 1.43 10.51 4.62
CA VAL A 84 1.93 9.82 3.44
C VAL A 84 1.87 10.73 2.22
N ALA A 85 0.83 11.54 2.12
CA ALA A 85 0.61 12.36 0.94
C ALA A 85 1.34 13.71 1.00
N ASP A 86 1.95 14.04 2.12
CA ASP A 86 2.56 15.34 2.26
C ASP A 86 3.87 15.40 1.51
N ALA A 87 3.87 16.14 0.41
CA ALA A 87 5.05 16.23 -0.44
C ALA A 87 6.19 17.01 0.20
N ARG A 88 5.93 17.68 1.31
CA ARG A 88 6.98 18.43 2.00
C ARG A 88 7.86 17.54 2.84
N LEU A 89 7.45 16.29 3.04
CA LEU A 89 8.19 15.35 3.86
C LEU A 89 9.05 14.46 2.99
N THR A 90 10.26 14.21 3.43
CA THR A 90 11.10 13.20 2.81
C THR A 90 10.60 11.82 3.23
N PRO A 91 10.94 10.76 2.47
CA PRO A 91 10.54 9.43 2.88
C PRO A 91 10.95 9.05 4.31
N PRO A 92 12.17 9.33 4.76
CA PRO A 92 12.51 9.04 6.15
C PRO A 92 11.67 9.81 7.15
N GLN A 93 11.33 11.07 6.82
CA GLN A 93 10.50 11.87 7.69
C GLN A 93 9.09 11.32 7.80
N ARG A 94 8.54 10.88 6.67
CA ARG A 94 7.22 10.25 6.69
C ARG A 94 7.22 9.03 7.57
N ARG A 95 8.25 8.21 7.45
CA ARG A 95 8.34 6.99 8.23
C ARG A 95 8.40 7.30 9.71
N ALA A 96 9.24 8.26 10.08
CA ALA A 96 9.37 8.63 11.47
C ALA A 96 8.06 9.14 12.05
N LEU A 97 7.38 10.00 11.30
CA LEU A 97 6.10 10.53 11.75
C LEU A 97 5.04 9.46 11.88
N LEU A 98 5.00 8.53 10.92
CA LEU A 98 4.05 7.43 10.98
C LEU A 98 4.33 6.52 12.17
N ASP A 99 5.59 6.28 12.46
CA ASP A 99 5.94 5.45 13.62
C ASP A 99 5.46 6.09 14.91
N VAL A 100 5.69 7.39 15.06
CA VAL A 100 5.23 8.09 16.24
C VAL A 100 3.71 8.08 16.31
N TYR A 101 3.06 8.39 15.19
CA TYR A 101 1.61 8.40 15.15
C TYR A 101 1.03 7.06 15.55
N ARG A 102 1.58 5.99 14.99
CA ARG A 102 1.07 4.65 15.29
C ARG A 102 1.29 4.25 16.73
N SER A 103 2.37 4.72 17.31
CA SER A 103 2.62 4.41 18.70
C SER A 103 1.54 4.97 19.63
N TYR A 104 0.87 6.00 19.17
CA TYR A 104 -0.22 6.60 19.95
C TYR A 104 -1.57 5.96 19.67
N VAL A 105 -1.84 5.63 18.42
CA VAL A 105 -3.18 5.17 18.07
C VAL A 105 -3.29 3.66 17.91
N GLU A 106 -2.18 2.98 17.77
CA GLU A 106 -2.15 1.53 17.62
C GLU A 106 -1.15 0.98 18.61
N PRO A 107 -1.50 0.96 19.87
CA PRO A 107 -0.56 0.48 20.87
C PRO A 107 -0.12 -0.93 20.58
N ASP A 108 1.13 -1.19 20.81
CA ASP A 108 1.68 -2.51 20.68
C ASP A 108 0.90 -3.44 21.62
N PRO A 109 0.51 -4.61 21.19
CA PRO A 109 -0.16 -5.56 22.08
C PRO A 109 0.64 -5.84 23.35
N ASP A 110 1.94 -5.84 23.25
CA ASP A 110 2.76 -6.08 24.42
C ASP A 110 2.82 -4.88 25.32
N ASP A 111 2.40 -3.76 24.82
CA ASP A 111 2.46 -2.52 25.54
C ASP A 111 1.10 -2.09 26.01
N VAL A 112 0.13 -2.92 25.90
CA VAL A 112 -1.21 -2.57 26.29
C VAL A 112 -1.25 -2.46 27.79
N ARG A 113 -1.60 -1.32 28.25
CA ARG A 113 -1.76 -1.11 29.65
C ARG A 113 -2.99 -0.31 29.85
N PRO A 114 -3.90 -0.87 30.54
CA PRO A 114 -5.17 -0.19 30.73
C PRO A 114 -4.98 1.15 31.27
N THR A 115 -3.95 1.30 31.95
CA THR A 115 -3.84 2.53 32.48
C THR A 115 -3.17 3.48 31.71
N ARG A 116 -2.81 3.32 31.00
CA ARG A 116 -2.19 4.17 30.34
C ARG A 116 -2.72 5.27 30.17
N ARG A 117 -3.24 5.60 30.53
CA ARG A 117 -3.77 6.36 30.40
C ARG A 117 -3.95 7.12 30.89
N PRO A 118 -4.02 7.44 31.08
CA PRO A 118 -4.17 8.20 31.42
C PRO A 118 -3.86 8.78 32.07
N THR A 119 -3.51 8.64 32.43
CA THR A 119 -3.31 8.96 33.03
C THR A 119 -3.21 9.67 33.24
N ALA A 120 -3.29 9.89 33.34
CA ALA A 120 -3.40 10.55 33.55
C ALA A 120 -3.49 11.01 33.79
#